data_ba766cd6410e6bda27c34e4e569390dc
#
_entry.id   ba766cd6410e6bda27c34e4e569390dc
#
_cell.length_a   1.000
_cell.length_b   1.000
_cell.length_c   1.000
_cell.angle_alpha   90.00
_cell.angle_beta   90.00
_cell.angle_gamma   90.00
#
_symmetry.space_group_name_H-M   'P 1'
#
loop_
_entity.id
_entity.type
_entity.pdbx_description
1 polymer ?
#
loop_
_entity_poly.entity_id
_entity_poly.type
_entity_poly.pdbx_seq_one_letter_code
_entity_poly.pdbx_strand_id
1 'polypeptide(L)'
;MPLDETERAELEQLRAEREIHRVMLVYARGVDACDFEAVRGCFHPDAEVIWGDWYRGTRDEAIAWLGEAIPALEGTLHVFGAPWIELDLAAGTAECETYAINSARYPPDASGVSVQNVAGTRYWDRFERRDGRWRSASRRNERVWVQNTRGEVAEPAVNARQEG
;
A
#
# COMPACT_ATOMS: atom_id res chain seq x y z
N MET A 1 -27.42 0.30 28.07
CA MET A 1 -27.13 -1.07 28.56
C MET A 1 -25.65 -1.35 28.24
N PRO A 2 -24.86 -1.91 29.13
CA PRO A 2 -23.50 -2.32 28.79
C PRO A 2 -23.56 -3.46 27.77
N LEU A 3 -22.59 -3.50 26.85
CA LEU A 3 -22.43 -4.57 25.89
C LEU A 3 -22.19 -5.90 26.63
N ASP A 4 -22.79 -6.98 26.12
CA ASP A 4 -22.48 -8.33 26.58
C ASP A 4 -21.10 -8.80 26.05
N GLU A 5 -20.69 -10.02 26.41
CA GLU A 5 -19.37 -10.55 26.05
C GLU A 5 -19.26 -10.81 24.54
N THR A 6 -20.32 -11.27 23.90
CA THR A 6 -20.38 -11.52 22.45
C THR A 6 -20.29 -10.21 21.68
N GLU A 7 -21.09 -9.21 22.05
CA GLU A 7 -21.07 -7.88 21.44
C GLU A 7 -19.71 -7.19 21.57
N ARG A 8 -19.01 -7.39 22.70
CA ARG A 8 -17.65 -6.86 22.89
C ARG A 8 -16.65 -7.55 21.97
N ALA A 9 -16.72 -8.87 21.83
CA ALA A 9 -15.83 -9.62 20.94
C ALA A 9 -16.04 -9.21 19.48
N GLU A 10 -17.28 -9.10 19.04
CA GLU A 10 -17.62 -8.62 17.69
C GLU A 10 -17.11 -7.19 17.45
N LEU A 11 -17.27 -6.29 18.42
CA LEU A 11 -16.79 -4.93 18.32
C LEU A 11 -15.25 -4.89 18.25
N GLU A 12 -14.54 -5.73 19.00
CA GLU A 12 -13.09 -5.81 18.95
C GLU A 12 -12.61 -6.32 17.58
N GLN A 13 -13.28 -7.34 17.03
CA GLN A 13 -13.01 -7.83 15.69
C GLN A 13 -13.17 -6.73 14.64
N LEU A 14 -14.33 -6.06 14.60
CA LEU A 14 -14.60 -4.97 13.67
C LEU A 14 -13.57 -3.81 13.77
N ARG A 15 -13.12 -3.50 15.00
CA ARG A 15 -12.09 -2.48 15.22
C ARG A 15 -10.75 -2.91 14.64
N ALA A 16 -10.35 -4.17 14.86
CA ALA A 16 -9.11 -4.69 14.31
C ALA A 16 -9.12 -4.68 12.78
N GLU A 17 -10.18 -5.19 12.16
CA GLU A 17 -10.35 -5.19 10.71
C GLU A 17 -10.32 -3.77 10.12
N ARG A 18 -11.00 -2.82 10.78
CA ARG A 18 -10.98 -1.41 10.37
C ARG A 18 -9.59 -0.78 10.49
N GLU A 19 -8.85 -1.09 11.55
CA GLU A 19 -7.49 -0.59 11.72
C GLU A 19 -6.55 -1.14 10.64
N ILE A 20 -6.61 -2.44 10.36
CA ILE A 20 -5.84 -3.08 9.30
C ILE A 20 -6.17 -2.45 7.94
N HIS A 21 -7.45 -2.31 7.61
CA HIS A 21 -7.86 -1.65 6.37
C HIS A 21 -7.33 -0.21 6.29
N ARG A 22 -7.37 0.53 7.40
CA ARG A 22 -6.81 1.89 7.44
C ARG A 22 -5.31 1.92 7.15
N VAL A 23 -4.53 0.95 7.66
CA VAL A 23 -3.10 0.86 7.35
C VAL A 23 -2.87 0.69 5.86
N MET A 24 -3.67 -0.15 5.17
CA MET A 24 -3.59 -0.32 3.71
C MET A 24 -3.87 0.99 2.97
N LEU A 25 -4.89 1.75 3.39
CA LEU A 25 -5.23 3.04 2.79
C LEU A 25 -4.16 4.12 3.06
N VAL A 26 -3.57 4.13 4.26
CA VAL A 26 -2.46 5.03 4.59
C VAL A 26 -1.24 4.74 3.73
N TYR A 27 -0.94 3.46 3.51
CA TYR A 27 0.14 3.06 2.60
C TYR A 27 -0.09 3.58 1.18
N ALA A 28 -1.25 3.29 0.58
CA ALA A 28 -1.58 3.72 -0.78
C ALA A 28 -1.46 5.25 -0.94
N ARG A 29 -2.14 5.99 -0.03
CA ARG A 29 -2.09 7.46 -0.01
C ARG A 29 -0.68 7.99 0.22
N GLY A 30 0.09 7.37 1.12
CA GLY A 30 1.45 7.80 1.43
C GLY A 30 2.40 7.64 0.25
N VAL A 31 2.30 6.54 -0.50
CA VAL A 31 3.08 6.33 -1.73
C VAL A 31 2.71 7.40 -2.77
N ASP A 32 1.42 7.62 -3.03
CA ASP A 32 0.97 8.60 -4.04
C ASP A 32 1.32 10.05 -3.68
N ALA A 33 1.32 10.37 -2.39
CA ALA A 33 1.69 11.69 -1.89
C ALA A 33 3.20 11.86 -1.62
N CYS A 34 4.03 10.83 -1.85
CA CYS A 34 5.44 10.80 -1.44
C CYS A 34 5.65 11.04 0.07
N ASP A 35 4.66 10.71 0.90
CA ASP A 35 4.76 10.75 2.36
C ASP A 35 5.34 9.41 2.88
N PHE A 36 6.64 9.27 2.74
CA PHE A 36 7.33 8.02 3.07
C PHE A 36 7.42 7.75 4.58
N GLU A 37 7.24 8.76 5.43
CA GLU A 37 7.11 8.54 6.86
C GLU A 37 5.76 7.91 7.23
N ALA A 38 4.67 8.34 6.59
CA ALA A 38 3.38 7.66 6.71
C ALA A 38 3.45 6.21 6.21
N VAL A 39 4.13 5.97 5.06
CA VAL A 39 4.37 4.62 4.54
C VAL A 39 5.19 3.78 5.52
N ARG A 40 6.26 4.33 6.08
CA ARG A 40 7.08 3.68 7.12
C ARG A 40 6.25 3.26 8.32
N GLY A 41 5.32 4.12 8.75
CA GLY A 41 4.40 3.87 9.85
C GLY A 41 3.45 2.70 9.65
N CYS A 42 3.26 2.24 8.42
CA CYS A 42 2.42 1.07 8.10
C CYS A 42 3.08 -0.27 8.43
N PHE A 43 4.38 -0.30 8.65
CA PHE A 43 5.16 -1.51 8.87
C PHE A 43 5.79 -1.55 10.26
N HIS A 44 5.99 -2.76 10.78
CA HIS A 44 6.87 -2.96 11.93
C HIS A 44 8.33 -2.73 11.54
N PRO A 45 9.21 -2.35 12.50
CA PRO A 45 10.62 -2.05 12.21
C PRO A 45 11.38 -3.20 11.56
N ASP A 46 11.02 -4.43 11.89
CA ASP A 46 11.60 -5.69 11.41
C ASP A 46 10.83 -6.32 10.24
N ALA A 47 9.90 -5.58 9.62
CA ALA A 47 9.10 -6.12 8.53
C ALA A 47 9.95 -6.47 7.29
N GLU A 48 9.60 -7.61 6.68
CA GLU A 48 10.12 -8.01 5.38
C GLU A 48 9.19 -7.51 4.26
N VAL A 49 9.78 -6.98 3.18
CA VAL A 49 9.04 -6.51 2.00
C VAL A 49 9.55 -7.23 0.77
N ILE A 50 8.60 -7.79 -0.02
CA ILE A 50 8.88 -8.54 -1.23
C ILE A 50 8.01 -7.99 -2.36
N TRP A 51 8.61 -7.57 -3.48
CA TRP A 51 7.90 -7.11 -4.67
C TRP A 51 8.22 -8.01 -5.87
N GLY A 52 7.27 -8.91 -6.19
CA GLY A 52 7.48 -9.92 -7.23
C GLY A 52 8.76 -10.72 -7.00
N ASP A 53 9.48 -10.99 -8.07
CA ASP A 53 10.76 -11.72 -8.05
C ASP A 53 11.98 -10.78 -8.08
N TRP A 54 11.74 -9.45 -8.12
CA TRP A 54 12.80 -8.48 -8.39
C TRP A 54 13.29 -7.73 -7.15
N TYR A 55 12.53 -7.74 -6.05
CA TYR A 55 12.94 -7.08 -4.81
C TYR A 55 12.55 -7.91 -3.58
N ARG A 56 13.51 -8.05 -2.67
CA ARG A 56 13.31 -8.55 -1.30
C ARG A 56 14.25 -7.79 -0.38
N GLY A 57 13.72 -7.25 0.70
CA GLY A 57 14.51 -6.48 1.64
C GLY A 57 13.75 -6.13 2.91
N THR A 58 14.38 -5.32 3.73
CA THR A 58 13.79 -4.77 4.95
C THR A 58 12.84 -3.63 4.64
N ARG A 59 11.99 -3.27 5.62
CA ARG A 59 11.17 -2.06 5.56
C ARG A 59 11.96 -0.83 5.13
N ASP A 60 13.11 -0.59 5.78
CA ASP A 60 13.84 0.67 5.58
C ASP A 60 14.50 0.74 4.20
N GLU A 61 14.98 -0.37 3.67
CA GLU A 61 15.47 -0.46 2.29
C GLU A 61 14.32 -0.26 1.28
N ALA A 62 13.14 -0.84 1.53
CA ALA A 62 11.96 -0.66 0.68
C ALA A 62 11.51 0.81 0.66
N ILE A 63 11.50 1.49 1.81
CA ILE A 63 11.16 2.91 1.91
C ILE A 63 12.18 3.79 1.20
N ALA A 64 13.47 3.49 1.33
CA ALA A 64 14.52 4.19 0.60
C ALA A 64 14.34 4.07 -0.92
N TRP A 65 14.07 2.85 -1.40
CA TRP A 65 13.79 2.60 -2.82
C TRP A 65 12.56 3.37 -3.32
N LEU A 66 11.46 3.38 -2.56
CA LEU A 66 10.26 4.17 -2.90
C LEU A 66 10.59 5.67 -2.97
N GLY A 67 11.41 6.16 -2.03
CA GLY A 67 11.85 7.55 -1.96
C GLY A 67 12.63 8.02 -3.19
N GLU A 68 13.29 7.11 -3.89
CA GLU A 68 13.99 7.40 -5.14
C GLU A 68 13.08 7.19 -6.36
N ALA A 69 12.34 6.09 -6.40
CA ALA A 69 11.58 5.67 -7.57
C ALA A 69 10.31 6.49 -7.81
N ILE A 70 9.54 6.77 -6.76
CA ILE A 70 8.23 7.43 -6.89
C ILE A 70 8.36 8.91 -7.31
N PRO A 71 9.26 9.72 -6.72
CA PRO A 71 9.44 11.10 -7.15
C PRO A 71 9.94 11.28 -8.59
N ALA A 72 10.55 10.24 -9.17
CA ALA A 72 10.98 10.23 -10.57
C ALA A 72 9.83 10.08 -11.57
N LEU A 73 8.63 9.76 -11.11
CA LEU A 73 7.41 9.63 -11.91
C LEU A 73 6.65 10.96 -11.94
N GLU A 74 5.91 11.20 -13.01
CA GLU A 74 4.96 12.33 -13.05
C GLU A 74 3.79 12.14 -12.09
N GLY A 75 3.41 10.90 -11.82
CA GLY A 75 2.35 10.58 -10.89
C GLY A 75 2.12 9.09 -10.73
N THR A 76 1.56 8.76 -9.59
CA THR A 76 1.10 7.41 -9.27
C THR A 76 -0.32 7.46 -8.73
N LEU A 77 -1.02 6.35 -8.88
CA LEU A 77 -2.33 6.15 -8.28
C LEU A 77 -2.47 4.70 -7.85
N HIS A 78 -2.67 4.49 -6.56
CA HIS A 78 -2.92 3.19 -5.96
C HIS A 78 -4.39 3.09 -5.52
N VAL A 79 -5.16 2.25 -6.21
CA VAL A 79 -6.57 1.97 -5.88
C VAL A 79 -6.64 0.58 -5.26
N PHE A 80 -6.83 0.53 -3.95
CA PHE A 80 -6.95 -0.71 -3.21
C PHE A 80 -8.42 -1.10 -3.02
N GLY A 81 -8.73 -2.36 -3.27
CA GLY A 81 -9.98 -2.97 -2.88
C GLY A 81 -10.06 -3.20 -1.37
N ALA A 82 -11.23 -3.61 -0.89
CA ALA A 82 -11.36 -4.08 0.48
C ALA A 82 -10.50 -5.34 0.68
N PRO A 83 -9.70 -5.41 1.75
CA PRO A 83 -8.89 -6.59 2.03
C PRO A 83 -9.76 -7.77 2.47
N TRP A 84 -9.40 -8.97 2.04
CA TRP A 84 -9.80 -10.19 2.70
C TRP A 84 -8.92 -10.37 3.93
N ILE A 85 -9.50 -10.54 5.11
CA ILE A 85 -8.79 -10.59 6.39
C ILE A 85 -9.15 -11.86 7.14
N GLU A 86 -8.15 -12.67 7.45
CA GLU A 86 -8.23 -13.79 8.37
C GLU A 86 -7.59 -13.39 9.69
N LEU A 87 -8.41 -13.08 10.69
CA LEU A 87 -8.01 -12.45 11.95
C LEU A 87 -7.95 -13.48 13.09
N ASP A 88 -6.81 -13.51 13.79
CA ASP A 88 -6.67 -14.16 15.10
C ASP A 88 -6.41 -13.09 16.18
N LEU A 89 -7.50 -12.67 16.84
CA LEU A 89 -7.42 -11.67 17.90
C LEU A 89 -6.62 -12.15 19.12
N ALA A 90 -6.67 -13.44 19.43
CA ALA A 90 -6.00 -14.00 20.60
C ALA A 90 -4.49 -14.00 20.39
N ALA A 91 -4.03 -14.36 19.19
CA ALA A 91 -2.63 -14.27 18.80
C ALA A 91 -2.20 -12.84 18.46
N GLY A 92 -3.13 -11.93 18.20
CA GLY A 92 -2.83 -10.58 17.72
C GLY A 92 -2.23 -10.58 16.32
N THR A 93 -2.67 -11.49 15.44
CA THR A 93 -2.19 -11.63 14.06
C THR A 93 -3.34 -11.61 13.06
N ALA A 94 -3.05 -11.22 11.82
CA ALA A 94 -3.98 -11.34 10.72
C ALA A 94 -3.23 -11.61 9.40
N GLU A 95 -3.76 -12.51 8.58
CA GLU A 95 -3.36 -12.68 7.19
C GLU A 95 -4.33 -11.90 6.30
N CYS A 96 -3.77 -11.12 5.38
CA CYS A 96 -4.57 -10.26 4.52
C CYS A 96 -4.22 -10.46 3.06
N GLU A 97 -5.26 -10.51 2.22
CA GLU A 97 -5.11 -10.43 0.77
C GLU A 97 -5.86 -9.22 0.24
N THR A 98 -5.20 -8.40 -0.58
CA THR A 98 -5.81 -7.20 -1.16
C THR A 98 -5.52 -7.12 -2.65
N TYR A 99 -6.58 -6.90 -3.44
CA TYR A 99 -6.47 -6.62 -4.86
C TYR A 99 -6.34 -5.11 -5.07
N ALA A 100 -5.46 -4.72 -5.98
CA ALA A 100 -5.25 -3.31 -6.30
C ALA A 100 -5.07 -3.08 -7.81
N ILE A 101 -5.42 -1.87 -8.23
CA ILE A 101 -4.99 -1.31 -9.51
C ILE A 101 -3.97 -0.22 -9.19
N ASN A 102 -2.76 -0.42 -9.67
CA ASN A 102 -1.67 0.53 -9.53
C ASN A 102 -1.38 1.17 -10.88
N SER A 103 -1.24 2.48 -10.90
CA SER A 103 -0.93 3.23 -12.11
C SER A 103 0.28 4.13 -11.87
N ALA A 104 1.17 4.19 -12.84
CA ALA A 104 2.34 5.06 -12.82
C ALA A 104 2.48 5.74 -14.18
N ARG A 105 2.66 7.07 -14.16
CA ARG A 105 2.96 7.85 -15.35
C ARG A 105 4.44 8.23 -15.33
N TYR A 106 5.12 7.88 -16.40
CA TYR A 106 6.52 8.25 -16.59
C TYR A 106 6.63 9.63 -17.26
N PRO A 107 7.67 10.41 -16.98
CA PRO A 107 7.93 11.66 -17.69
C PRO A 107 7.98 11.43 -19.20
N PRO A 108 7.56 12.42 -20.01
CA PRO A 108 7.65 12.32 -21.46
C PRO A 108 9.11 12.22 -21.89
N ASP A 109 9.35 11.45 -22.94
CA ASP A 109 10.63 11.39 -23.62
C ASP A 109 10.90 12.69 -24.45
N ALA A 110 12.03 12.76 -25.12
CA ALA A 110 12.42 13.92 -25.92
C ALA A 110 11.45 14.23 -27.09
N SER A 111 10.57 13.30 -27.46
CA SER A 111 9.52 13.49 -28.46
C SER A 111 8.18 13.94 -27.88
N GLY A 112 8.10 14.12 -26.55
CA GLY A 112 6.87 14.48 -25.85
C GLY A 112 5.95 13.29 -25.55
N VAL A 113 6.41 12.05 -25.77
CA VAL A 113 5.63 10.83 -25.54
C VAL A 113 5.86 10.30 -24.15
N SER A 114 4.80 10.17 -23.37
CA SER A 114 4.80 9.55 -22.05
C SER A 114 4.35 8.09 -22.10
N VAL A 115 4.75 7.32 -21.08
CA VAL A 115 4.26 5.96 -20.85
C VAL A 115 3.37 5.98 -19.61
N GLN A 116 2.16 5.48 -19.79
CA GLN A 116 1.25 5.15 -18.69
C GLN A 116 1.34 3.65 -18.44
N ASN A 117 1.84 3.25 -17.27
CA ASN A 117 1.81 1.88 -16.80
C ASN A 117 0.59 1.67 -15.91
N VAL A 118 -0.16 0.61 -16.14
CA VAL A 118 -1.26 0.18 -15.29
C VAL A 118 -1.07 -1.30 -14.96
N ALA A 119 -1.16 -1.66 -13.70
CA ALA A 119 -1.00 -3.03 -13.25
C ALA A 119 -2.14 -3.46 -12.32
N GLY A 120 -2.70 -4.63 -12.56
CA GLY A 120 -3.47 -5.37 -11.58
C GLY A 120 -2.50 -6.08 -10.65
N THR A 121 -2.60 -5.81 -9.36
CA THR A 121 -1.65 -6.30 -8.35
C THR A 121 -2.40 -6.98 -7.21
N ARG A 122 -1.81 -8.03 -6.66
CA ARG A 122 -2.26 -8.67 -5.42
C ARG A 122 -1.21 -8.40 -4.35
N TYR A 123 -1.68 -8.08 -3.15
CA TYR A 123 -0.88 -7.88 -1.96
C TYR A 123 -1.25 -8.94 -0.94
N TRP A 124 -0.25 -9.57 -0.35
CA TRP A 124 -0.39 -10.45 0.81
C TRP A 124 0.40 -9.84 1.95
N ASP A 125 -0.31 -9.54 3.02
CA ASP A 125 0.25 -8.97 4.22
C ASP A 125 0.01 -9.89 5.41
N ARG A 126 1.02 -10.08 6.23
CA ARG A 126 0.87 -10.55 7.59
C ARG A 126 0.88 -9.34 8.51
N PHE A 127 -0.22 -9.09 9.18
CA PHE A 127 -0.32 -8.05 10.21
C PHE A 127 -0.09 -8.64 11.60
N GLU A 128 0.52 -7.83 12.46
CA GLU A 128 0.68 -8.12 13.87
C GLU A 128 0.28 -6.92 14.71
N ARG A 129 -0.39 -7.18 15.84
CA ARG A 129 -0.71 -6.16 16.84
C ARG A 129 0.39 -6.14 17.90
N ARG A 130 1.28 -5.16 17.81
CA ARG A 130 2.33 -4.91 18.80
C ARG A 130 2.09 -3.55 19.45
N ASP A 131 2.20 -3.46 20.76
CA ASP A 131 1.93 -2.24 21.53
C ASP A 131 0.56 -1.61 21.22
N GLY A 132 -0.45 -2.45 21.03
CA GLY A 132 -1.82 -2.03 20.75
C GLY A 132 -2.07 -1.51 19.33
N ARG A 133 -1.12 -1.62 18.40
CA ARG A 133 -1.21 -1.11 17.03
C ARG A 133 -1.01 -2.22 16.01
N TRP A 134 -1.91 -2.28 15.03
CA TRP A 134 -1.78 -3.15 13.89
C TRP A 134 -0.84 -2.55 12.84
N ARG A 135 0.18 -3.32 12.41
CA ARG A 135 1.09 -2.96 11.32
C ARG A 135 1.47 -4.22 10.56
N SER A 136 1.86 -4.05 9.29
CA SER A 136 2.39 -5.15 8.51
C SER A 136 3.75 -5.61 9.06
N ALA A 137 3.87 -6.88 9.37
CA ALA A 137 5.12 -7.56 9.74
C ALA A 137 5.80 -8.17 8.51
N SER A 138 5.03 -8.48 7.47
CA SER A 138 5.56 -8.80 6.15
C SER A 138 4.58 -8.43 5.06
N ARG A 139 5.10 -7.99 3.92
CA ARG A 139 4.32 -7.71 2.71
C ARG A 139 4.96 -8.38 1.52
N ARG A 140 4.16 -9.11 0.75
CA ARG A 140 4.49 -9.53 -0.60
C ARG A 140 3.47 -8.93 -1.56
N ASN A 141 3.92 -8.44 -2.71
CA ASN A 141 3.02 -8.12 -3.81
C ASN A 141 3.46 -8.79 -5.10
N GLU A 142 2.51 -8.96 -6.00
CA GLU A 142 2.72 -9.60 -7.28
C GLU A 142 1.83 -8.94 -8.33
N ARG A 143 2.42 -8.62 -9.48
CA ARG A 143 1.66 -8.09 -10.63
C ARG A 143 1.02 -9.25 -11.36
N VAL A 144 -0.31 -9.29 -11.36
CA VAL A 144 -1.09 -10.31 -12.08
C VAL A 144 -1.07 -10.05 -13.58
N TRP A 145 -1.13 -8.77 -13.95
CA TRP A 145 -1.00 -8.30 -15.32
C TRP A 145 -0.48 -6.87 -15.34
N VAL A 146 0.12 -6.49 -16.46
CA VAL A 146 0.63 -5.13 -16.69
C VAL A 146 0.24 -4.70 -18.10
N GLN A 147 -0.21 -3.46 -18.22
CA GLN A 147 -0.47 -2.81 -19.50
C GLN A 147 0.30 -1.50 -19.57
N ASN A 148 0.99 -1.27 -20.67
CA ASN A 148 1.64 -0.01 -20.97
C ASN A 148 0.94 0.67 -22.16
N THR A 149 0.57 1.93 -22.00
CA THR A 149 0.04 2.76 -23.07
C THR A 149 1.02 3.90 -23.32
N ARG A 150 1.32 4.17 -24.59
CA ARG A 150 2.16 5.29 -25.01
C ARG A 150 1.30 6.33 -25.69
N GLY A 151 1.53 7.61 -25.42
CA GLY A 151 0.79 8.69 -26.04
C GLY A 151 1.32 10.05 -25.64
N GLU A 152 0.89 11.08 -26.35
CA GLU A 152 1.13 12.46 -25.95
C GLU A 152 0.38 12.78 -24.68
N VAL A 153 0.95 13.60 -23.82
CA VAL A 153 0.29 14.09 -22.61
C VAL A 153 -0.66 15.21 -23.01
N ALA A 154 -1.96 14.90 -23.05
CA ALA A 154 -2.98 15.87 -23.45
C ALA A 154 -3.16 17.01 -22.44
N GLU A 155 -2.86 16.76 -21.16
CA GLU A 155 -2.93 17.75 -20.07
C GLU A 155 -1.82 17.46 -19.06
N PRO A 156 -1.31 18.50 -18.35
CA PRO A 156 -0.35 18.27 -17.29
C PRO A 156 -0.94 17.37 -16.24
N ALA A 157 -0.17 16.37 -15.80
CA ALA A 157 -0.56 15.54 -14.68
C ALA A 157 -0.75 16.45 -13.46
N VAL A 158 -1.98 16.55 -12.99
CA VAL A 158 -2.29 17.24 -11.73
C VAL A 158 -1.82 16.32 -10.60
N ASN A 159 -0.51 16.22 -10.43
CA ASN A 159 0.00 15.77 -9.15
C ASN A 159 -0.27 16.89 -8.18
N ALA A 160 -1.29 16.74 -7.39
CA ALA A 160 -1.50 17.57 -6.22
C ALA A 160 -0.40 17.25 -5.17
N ARG A 161 0.86 17.50 -5.52
CA ARG A 161 1.85 17.87 -4.52
C ARG A 161 1.42 19.26 -4.08
N GLN A 162 0.45 19.32 -3.18
CA GLN A 162 0.17 20.56 -2.48
C GLN A 162 1.43 20.85 -1.67
N GLU A 163 2.21 21.80 -2.17
CA GLU A 163 3.12 22.56 -1.36
C GLU A 163 2.28 23.22 -0.26
N GLY A 164 2.37 22.71 0.95
CA GLY A 164 1.72 23.18 2.15
C GLY A 164 2.70 23.16 3.30
#